data_623578ed29775401bbfa2bd2a488ea06
#
_entry.id   623578ed29775401bbfa2bd2a488ea06
#
_cell.length_a   1.000
_cell.length_b   1.000
_cell.length_c   1.000
_cell.angle_alpha   90.00
_cell.angle_beta   90.00
_cell.angle_gamma   90.00
#
_symmetry.space_group_name_H-M   'P 1'
#
loop_
_entity.id
_entity.type
_entity.pdbx_description
1 polymer ?
#
loop_
_entity_poly.entity_id
_entity_poly.type
_entity_poly.pdbx_seq_one_letter_code
_entity_poly.pdbx_strand_id
1 'polypeptide(L)'
;MAILTAAGDRAFCTGLDLKTALPALNEGDDMGYDDPATRPFHKVYKPIITAVNGICVAGGLEFMLGTDIRIAADHASFGLTEVRWAVVPAGGSHVRLPQQIPWAVAMEMLLTGKTLDARRAFEVGLINKVVPAAELMNEALAMAEKICQNGPLAVRTAKEIAVRALNNEPAFVLEKTMSARVFASADAREGPRAFAEKRKPVYTGR
;
A
#
# COMPACT_ATOMS: atom_id res chain seq x y z
N MET A 1 17.59 -8.12 7.58
CA MET A 1 16.29 -8.06 6.92
C MET A 1 15.18 -7.91 7.95
N ALA A 2 13.94 -7.69 7.54
CA ALA A 2 12.78 -7.60 8.41
C ALA A 2 11.60 -8.40 7.83
N ILE A 3 10.73 -8.88 8.72
CA ILE A 3 9.40 -9.39 8.35
C ILE A 3 8.39 -8.42 8.94
N LEU A 4 7.49 -7.91 8.11
CA LEU A 4 6.41 -7.02 8.48
C LEU A 4 5.10 -7.83 8.50
N THR A 5 4.40 -7.85 9.63
CA THR A 5 3.09 -8.47 9.80
C THR A 5 2.28 -7.69 10.84
N ALA A 6 1.04 -8.08 11.09
CA ALA A 6 0.21 -7.47 12.11
C ALA A 6 -0.28 -8.49 13.14
N ALA A 7 -0.76 -8.02 14.26
CA ALA A 7 -1.33 -8.86 15.31
C ALA A 7 -2.73 -9.37 14.90
N GLY A 8 -3.06 -10.59 15.30
CA GLY A 8 -4.34 -11.23 15.01
C GLY A 8 -4.45 -11.78 13.59
N ASP A 9 -5.67 -12.04 13.14
CA ASP A 9 -5.97 -12.72 11.88
C ASP A 9 -6.97 -11.95 10.99
N ARG A 10 -7.49 -10.82 11.45
CA ARG A 10 -8.53 -10.06 10.74
C ARG A 10 -7.97 -9.11 9.70
N ALA A 11 -6.94 -8.35 10.06
CA ALA A 11 -6.39 -7.32 9.18
C ALA A 11 -4.88 -7.21 9.34
N PHE A 12 -4.21 -6.98 8.23
CA PHE A 12 -2.83 -6.53 8.21
C PHE A 12 -2.77 -5.02 8.50
N CYS A 13 -3.45 -4.21 7.69
CA CYS A 13 -3.59 -2.78 7.91
C CYS A 13 -4.70 -2.24 7.01
N THR A 14 -5.56 -1.37 7.55
CA THR A 14 -6.70 -0.78 6.82
C THR A 14 -6.52 0.69 6.48
N GLY A 15 -5.32 1.23 6.67
CA GLY A 15 -4.97 2.61 6.36
C GLY A 15 -5.26 3.59 7.50
N LEU A 16 -5.44 4.85 7.14
CA LEU A 16 -5.72 5.93 8.10
C LEU A 16 -7.14 5.83 8.66
N ASP A 17 -7.30 6.24 9.91
CA ASP A 17 -8.62 6.44 10.49
C ASP A 17 -9.29 7.65 9.82
N LEU A 18 -10.35 7.38 9.04
CA LEU A 18 -11.09 8.40 8.30
C LEU A 18 -11.75 9.45 9.21
N LYS A 19 -11.98 9.14 10.48
CA LYS A 19 -12.63 10.05 11.41
C LYS A 19 -11.66 11.06 12.03
N THR A 20 -10.42 10.64 12.28
CA THR A 20 -9.45 11.43 13.03
C THR A 20 -8.36 12.03 12.14
N ALA A 21 -7.84 11.28 11.17
CA ALA A 21 -6.72 11.72 10.36
C ALA A 21 -7.14 12.54 9.13
N LEU A 22 -8.28 12.22 8.50
CA LEU A 22 -8.68 12.91 7.27
C LEU A 22 -9.07 14.38 7.48
N PRO A 23 -9.75 14.80 8.55
CA PRO A 23 -10.00 16.22 8.79
C PRO A 23 -8.72 17.07 8.79
N ALA A 24 -7.66 16.59 9.45
CA ALA A 24 -6.37 17.28 9.49
C ALA A 24 -5.75 17.41 8.08
N LEU A 25 -5.78 16.35 7.28
CA LEU A 25 -5.32 16.40 5.88
C LEU A 25 -6.14 17.37 5.01
N ASN A 26 -7.44 17.49 5.25
CA ASN A 26 -8.30 18.45 4.55
C ASN A 26 -7.99 19.91 4.93
N GLU A 27 -7.43 20.14 6.11
CA GLU A 27 -6.98 21.45 6.60
C GLU A 27 -5.55 21.79 6.17
N GLY A 28 -4.89 20.88 5.46
CA GLY A 28 -3.57 21.09 4.88
C GLY A 28 -2.41 20.46 5.64
N ASP A 29 -2.71 19.62 6.65
CA ASP A 29 -1.67 18.82 7.30
C ASP A 29 -1.00 17.88 6.31
N ASP A 30 0.27 17.63 6.52
CA ASP A 30 1.05 16.67 5.73
C ASP A 30 0.84 15.25 6.28
N MET A 31 0.94 14.25 5.41
CA MET A 31 0.93 12.83 5.80
C MET A 31 2.20 12.41 6.57
N GLY A 32 3.01 13.37 7.04
CA GLY A 32 4.24 13.10 7.78
C GLY A 32 5.42 12.66 6.91
N TYR A 33 5.38 12.95 5.61
CA TYR A 33 6.54 12.77 4.74
C TYR A 33 7.32 14.09 4.67
N ASP A 34 8.39 14.22 5.46
CA ASP A 34 9.26 15.40 5.45
C ASP A 34 9.85 15.69 4.07
N ASP A 35 10.18 14.63 3.32
CA ASP A 35 10.69 14.72 1.96
C ASP A 35 9.61 14.25 0.96
N PRO A 36 9.08 15.14 0.09
CA PRO A 36 8.05 14.79 -0.89
C PRO A 36 8.48 13.74 -1.92
N ALA A 37 9.78 13.52 -2.08
CA ALA A 37 10.33 12.49 -2.95
C ALA A 37 10.42 11.10 -2.29
N THR A 38 10.00 10.97 -1.02
CA THR A 38 10.03 9.68 -0.30
C THR A 38 8.63 9.14 -0.03
N ARG A 39 8.58 7.82 0.16
CA ARG A 39 7.40 7.05 0.53
C ARG A 39 7.82 5.91 1.46
N PRO A 40 6.91 5.21 2.13
CA PRO A 40 7.24 4.10 3.00
C PRO A 40 8.29 3.17 2.39
N PHE A 41 9.35 2.90 3.13
CA PHE A 41 10.48 2.03 2.78
C PHE A 41 11.30 2.42 1.54
N HIS A 42 11.10 3.58 0.94
CA HIS A 42 11.78 3.98 -0.32
C HIS A 42 13.31 3.94 -0.23
N LYS A 43 13.89 4.36 0.91
CA LYS A 43 15.35 4.37 1.14
C LYS A 43 15.83 3.22 2.04
N VAL A 44 15.03 2.16 2.20
CA VAL A 44 15.39 0.99 3.00
C VAL A 44 15.90 -0.12 2.09
N TYR A 45 17.21 -0.30 2.04
CA TYR A 45 17.85 -1.31 1.16
C TYR A 45 18.06 -2.68 1.83
N LYS A 46 17.79 -2.83 3.12
CA LYS A 46 17.65 -4.15 3.73
C LYS A 46 16.36 -4.82 3.23
N PRO A 47 16.37 -6.11 2.87
CA PRO A 47 15.14 -6.80 2.44
C PRO A 47 14.05 -6.75 3.49
N ILE A 48 12.81 -6.56 3.02
CA ILE A 48 11.59 -6.59 3.84
C ILE A 48 10.62 -7.59 3.22
N ILE A 49 10.23 -8.59 3.99
CA ILE A 49 9.16 -9.53 3.64
C ILE A 49 7.89 -9.05 4.31
N THR A 50 6.78 -8.96 3.58
CA THR A 50 5.46 -8.74 4.20
C THR A 50 4.71 -10.06 4.29
N ALA A 51 4.32 -10.42 5.50
CA ALA A 51 3.43 -11.53 5.81
C ALA A 51 2.03 -10.98 6.09
N VAL A 52 1.15 -11.05 5.07
CA VAL A 52 -0.17 -10.42 5.10
C VAL A 52 -1.18 -11.37 5.73
N ASN A 53 -1.55 -11.09 6.97
CA ASN A 53 -2.40 -11.94 7.81
C ASN A 53 -3.91 -11.65 7.71
N GLY A 54 -4.34 -10.80 6.76
CA GLY A 54 -5.76 -10.46 6.61
C GLY A 54 -5.99 -9.26 5.67
N ILE A 55 -6.93 -8.39 6.00
CA ILE A 55 -7.28 -7.24 5.17
C ILE A 55 -6.10 -6.28 5.04
N CYS A 56 -5.70 -5.98 3.80
CA CYS A 56 -4.60 -5.08 3.44
C CYS A 56 -5.13 -4.04 2.45
N VAL A 57 -5.66 -2.94 2.95
CA VAL A 57 -6.27 -1.90 2.10
C VAL A 57 -5.76 -0.51 2.42
N ALA A 58 -5.96 0.41 1.48
CA ALA A 58 -5.55 1.81 1.60
C ALA A 58 -4.07 1.93 1.99
N GLY A 59 -3.73 2.71 3.01
CA GLY A 59 -2.37 2.85 3.52
C GLY A 59 -1.67 1.52 3.83
N GLY A 60 -2.42 0.47 4.18
CA GLY A 60 -1.88 -0.87 4.37
C GLY A 60 -1.30 -1.46 3.08
N LEU A 61 -2.00 -1.29 1.96
CA LEU A 61 -1.49 -1.71 0.65
C LEU A 61 -0.31 -0.81 0.23
N GLU A 62 -0.33 0.47 0.55
CA GLU A 62 0.78 1.39 0.27
C GLU A 62 2.08 0.99 1.00
N PHE A 63 1.98 0.60 2.28
CA PHE A 63 3.11 0.01 3.01
C PHE A 63 3.60 -1.27 2.34
N MET A 64 2.70 -2.19 2.02
CA MET A 64 3.05 -3.46 1.37
C MET A 64 3.73 -3.25 0.01
N LEU A 65 3.26 -2.30 -0.81
CA LEU A 65 3.86 -1.98 -2.11
C LEU A 65 5.31 -1.46 -2.01
N GLY A 66 5.71 -0.95 -0.84
CA GLY A 66 7.08 -0.55 -0.54
C GLY A 66 8.01 -1.69 -0.12
N THR A 67 7.51 -2.91 0.02
CA THR A 67 8.28 -4.10 0.44
C THR A 67 8.64 -5.00 -0.74
N ASP A 68 9.50 -5.99 -0.50
CA ASP A 68 10.19 -6.70 -1.58
C ASP A 68 9.55 -8.04 -1.92
N ILE A 69 9.16 -8.81 -0.89
CA ILE A 69 8.56 -10.13 -1.02
C ILE A 69 7.28 -10.14 -0.18
N ARG A 70 6.22 -10.75 -0.71
CA ARG A 70 4.90 -10.69 -0.09
C ARG A 70 4.28 -12.09 -0.07
N ILE A 71 3.98 -12.55 1.13
CA ILE A 71 3.32 -13.83 1.38
C ILE A 71 2.01 -13.51 2.08
N ALA A 72 0.92 -14.13 1.68
CA ALA A 72 -0.39 -13.83 2.23
C ALA A 72 -1.11 -15.08 2.73
N ALA A 73 -1.88 -14.90 3.79
CA ALA A 73 -2.89 -15.87 4.18
C ALA A 73 -3.95 -15.99 3.10
N ASP A 74 -4.54 -17.16 2.95
CA ASP A 74 -5.54 -17.50 1.93
C ASP A 74 -6.81 -16.65 1.97
N HIS A 75 -7.17 -16.13 3.16
CA HIS A 75 -8.31 -15.23 3.37
C HIS A 75 -7.96 -13.74 3.24
N ALA A 76 -6.71 -13.37 2.96
CA ALA A 76 -6.29 -11.98 2.82
C ALA A 76 -6.96 -11.29 1.61
N SER A 77 -7.12 -9.98 1.72
CA SER A 77 -7.66 -9.15 0.63
C SER A 77 -6.88 -7.85 0.48
N PHE A 78 -6.83 -7.33 -0.75
CA PHE A 78 -5.96 -6.22 -1.15
C PHE A 78 -6.75 -5.17 -1.92
N GLY A 79 -6.58 -3.88 -1.61
CA GLY A 79 -7.29 -2.84 -2.35
C GLY A 79 -6.87 -1.42 -2.01
N LEU A 80 -7.18 -0.52 -2.94
CA LEU A 80 -7.07 0.94 -2.76
C LEU A 80 -8.49 1.50 -2.77
N THR A 81 -9.08 1.64 -1.59
CA THR A 81 -10.52 1.93 -1.43
C THR A 81 -10.80 3.42 -1.27
N GLU A 82 -9.79 4.27 -1.32
CA GLU A 82 -9.81 5.70 -1.05
C GLU A 82 -10.80 6.45 -1.95
N VAL A 83 -10.85 6.11 -3.24
CA VAL A 83 -11.74 6.79 -4.21
C VAL A 83 -13.23 6.67 -3.87
N ARG A 84 -13.62 5.66 -3.11
CA ARG A 84 -15.00 5.51 -2.61
C ARG A 84 -15.40 6.63 -1.64
N TRP A 85 -14.40 7.31 -1.07
CA TRP A 85 -14.54 8.37 -0.08
C TRP A 85 -14.03 9.72 -0.59
N ALA A 86 -13.94 9.88 -1.92
CA ALA A 86 -13.46 11.07 -2.62
C ALA A 86 -12.05 11.52 -2.19
N VAL A 87 -11.23 10.59 -1.78
CA VAL A 87 -9.80 10.81 -1.54
C VAL A 87 -8.99 9.87 -2.42
N VAL A 88 -7.69 10.08 -2.49
CA VAL A 88 -6.78 9.25 -3.28
C VAL A 88 -5.66 8.71 -2.40
N PRO A 89 -5.11 7.53 -2.73
CA PRO A 89 -3.88 7.06 -2.09
C PRO A 89 -2.77 8.09 -2.30
N ALA A 90 -1.97 8.37 -1.28
CA ALA A 90 -0.87 9.34 -1.36
C ALA A 90 0.45 8.82 -0.78
N GLY A 91 0.52 7.54 -0.45
CA GLY A 91 1.70 6.86 0.06
C GLY A 91 2.51 6.10 -1.00
N GLY A 92 2.33 6.43 -2.29
CA GLY A 92 3.13 5.88 -3.40
C GLY A 92 2.42 4.85 -4.26
N SER A 93 1.12 4.61 -4.06
CA SER A 93 0.38 3.59 -4.81
C SER A 93 0.22 3.90 -6.29
N HIS A 94 -0.01 5.17 -6.64
CA HIS A 94 -0.15 5.57 -8.05
C HIS A 94 1.14 5.33 -8.85
N VAL A 95 2.28 5.37 -8.17
CA VAL A 95 3.60 5.14 -8.78
C VAL A 95 3.94 3.66 -8.80
N ARG A 96 3.81 2.98 -7.64
CA ARG A 96 4.30 1.61 -7.45
C ARG A 96 3.37 0.55 -8.04
N LEU A 97 2.05 0.69 -7.88
CA LEU A 97 1.12 -0.35 -8.29
C LEU A 97 1.16 -0.63 -9.80
N PRO A 98 1.11 0.40 -10.70
CA PRO A 98 1.17 0.16 -12.14
C PRO A 98 2.51 -0.38 -12.64
N GLN A 99 3.58 -0.28 -11.82
CA GLN A 99 4.89 -0.85 -12.14
C GLN A 99 5.00 -2.33 -11.72
N GLN A 100 4.15 -2.78 -10.79
CA GLN A 100 4.27 -4.08 -10.13
C GLN A 100 3.24 -5.10 -10.61
N ILE A 101 2.12 -4.63 -11.18
CA ILE A 101 1.06 -5.50 -11.74
C ILE A 101 0.59 -4.96 -13.11
N PRO A 102 -0.13 -5.76 -13.91
CA PRO A 102 -0.65 -5.32 -15.20
C PRO A 102 -1.50 -4.05 -15.08
N TRP A 103 -1.25 -3.09 -16.00
CA TRP A 103 -1.89 -1.77 -16.02
C TRP A 103 -3.41 -1.80 -15.86
N ALA A 104 -4.10 -2.69 -16.62
CA ALA A 104 -5.55 -2.79 -16.55
C ALA A 104 -6.07 -3.17 -15.16
N VAL A 105 -5.36 -4.06 -14.47
CA VAL A 105 -5.71 -4.46 -13.09
C VAL A 105 -5.42 -3.33 -12.11
N ALA A 106 -4.27 -2.66 -12.27
CA ALA A 106 -3.93 -1.51 -11.43
C ALA A 106 -4.97 -0.39 -11.56
N MET A 107 -5.39 -0.06 -12.80
CA MET A 107 -6.42 0.94 -13.04
C MET A 107 -7.80 0.53 -12.52
N GLU A 108 -8.19 -0.73 -12.65
CA GLU A 108 -9.43 -1.22 -12.05
C GLU A 108 -9.43 -1.01 -10.52
N MET A 109 -8.32 -1.33 -9.84
CA MET A 109 -8.19 -1.11 -8.40
C MET A 109 -8.24 0.39 -8.04
N LEU A 110 -7.45 1.22 -8.73
CA LEU A 110 -7.32 2.66 -8.45
C LEU A 110 -8.61 3.44 -8.74
N LEU A 111 -9.34 3.11 -9.81
CA LEU A 111 -10.49 3.89 -10.25
C LEU A 111 -11.81 3.44 -9.64
N THR A 112 -11.92 2.17 -9.24
CA THR A 112 -13.17 1.62 -8.69
C THR A 112 -13.11 1.34 -7.19
N GLY A 113 -11.90 1.33 -6.61
CA GLY A 113 -11.67 0.89 -5.25
C GLY A 113 -11.90 -0.62 -5.05
N LYS A 114 -11.94 -1.41 -6.13
CA LYS A 114 -12.12 -2.86 -6.08
C LYS A 114 -11.01 -3.53 -5.28
N THR A 115 -11.39 -4.53 -4.50
CA THR A 115 -10.43 -5.39 -3.79
C THR A 115 -10.19 -6.69 -4.56
N LEU A 116 -8.97 -7.21 -4.44
CA LEU A 116 -8.58 -8.55 -4.90
C LEU A 116 -8.52 -9.49 -3.70
N ASP A 117 -8.97 -10.73 -3.87
CA ASP A 117 -8.65 -11.81 -2.93
C ASP A 117 -7.19 -12.27 -3.09
N ALA A 118 -6.72 -13.12 -2.17
CA ALA A 118 -5.34 -13.59 -2.16
C ALA A 118 -4.98 -14.36 -3.44
N ARG A 119 -5.89 -15.17 -3.98
CA ARG A 119 -5.68 -15.93 -5.20
C ARG A 119 -5.47 -15.00 -6.39
N ARG A 120 -6.39 -14.03 -6.56
CA ARG A 120 -6.27 -13.08 -7.67
C ARG A 120 -5.03 -12.19 -7.53
N ALA A 121 -4.68 -11.77 -6.31
CA ALA A 121 -3.46 -11.04 -6.03
C ALA A 121 -2.19 -11.82 -6.43
N PHE A 122 -2.17 -13.12 -6.20
CA PHE A 122 -1.09 -14.01 -6.66
C PHE A 122 -1.07 -14.14 -8.20
N GLU A 123 -2.21 -14.36 -8.83
CA GLU A 123 -2.32 -14.50 -10.30
C GLU A 123 -1.82 -13.28 -11.06
N VAL A 124 -2.02 -12.07 -10.52
CA VAL A 124 -1.55 -10.83 -11.15
C VAL A 124 -0.13 -10.42 -10.73
N GLY A 125 0.52 -11.19 -9.87
CA GLY A 125 1.88 -10.92 -9.41
C GLY A 125 1.99 -9.85 -8.31
N LEU A 126 0.87 -9.48 -7.67
CA LEU A 126 0.90 -8.54 -6.54
C LEU A 126 1.58 -9.14 -5.31
N ILE A 127 1.44 -10.45 -5.12
CA ILE A 127 2.06 -11.22 -4.05
C ILE A 127 2.79 -12.45 -4.60
N ASN A 128 3.78 -12.96 -3.85
CA ASN A 128 4.64 -14.07 -4.26
C ASN A 128 4.07 -15.45 -3.93
N LYS A 129 3.25 -15.54 -2.87
CA LYS A 129 2.72 -16.83 -2.40
C LYS A 129 1.44 -16.63 -1.58
N VAL A 130 0.54 -17.63 -1.67
CA VAL A 130 -0.63 -17.78 -0.80
C VAL A 130 -0.45 -19.06 0.01
N VAL A 131 -0.74 -18.99 1.31
CA VAL A 131 -0.62 -20.12 2.24
C VAL A 131 -1.80 -20.11 3.21
N PRO A 132 -2.13 -21.26 3.84
CA PRO A 132 -3.05 -21.26 4.98
C PRO A 132 -2.56 -20.32 6.07
N ALA A 133 -3.47 -19.63 6.76
CA ALA A 133 -3.13 -18.63 7.77
C ALA A 133 -2.16 -19.17 8.85
N ALA A 134 -2.32 -20.42 9.27
CA ALA A 134 -1.45 -21.07 10.25
C ALA A 134 0.01 -21.21 9.79
N GLU A 135 0.24 -21.24 8.46
CA GLU A 135 1.58 -21.43 7.89
C GLU A 135 2.25 -20.10 7.49
N LEU A 136 1.55 -18.98 7.60
CA LEU A 136 2.01 -17.68 7.10
C LEU A 136 3.40 -17.30 7.65
N MET A 137 3.58 -17.36 8.96
CA MET A 137 4.84 -16.98 9.59
C MET A 137 5.96 -17.99 9.35
N ASN A 138 5.64 -19.28 9.31
CA ASN A 138 6.61 -20.33 8.99
C ASN A 138 7.19 -20.10 7.58
N GLU A 139 6.34 -19.79 6.61
CA GLU A 139 6.75 -19.52 5.23
C GLU A 139 7.56 -18.23 5.11
N ALA A 140 7.17 -17.17 5.84
CA ALA A 140 7.91 -15.91 5.85
C ALA A 140 9.30 -16.08 6.48
N LEU A 141 9.43 -16.88 7.56
CA LEU A 141 10.71 -17.20 8.18
C LEU A 141 11.58 -18.04 7.25
N ALA A 142 11.02 -19.07 6.60
CA ALA A 142 11.76 -19.90 5.64
C ALA A 142 12.28 -19.06 4.46
N MET A 143 11.51 -18.09 3.96
CA MET A 143 11.96 -17.15 2.94
C MET A 143 13.09 -16.24 3.47
N ALA A 144 12.97 -15.77 4.70
CA ALA A 144 13.99 -14.98 5.37
C ALA A 144 15.32 -15.73 5.48
N GLU A 145 15.28 -17.00 5.89
CA GLU A 145 16.46 -17.86 5.99
C GLU A 145 17.16 -18.03 4.64
N LYS A 146 16.41 -18.27 3.55
CA LYS A 146 16.97 -18.35 2.20
C LYS A 146 17.74 -17.09 1.81
N ILE A 147 17.21 -15.92 2.14
CA ILE A 147 17.89 -14.66 1.87
C ILE A 147 19.13 -14.51 2.75
N CYS A 148 19.06 -14.89 4.02
CA CYS A 148 20.17 -14.79 4.96
C CYS A 148 21.35 -15.72 4.64
N GLN A 149 21.15 -16.79 3.87
CA GLN A 149 22.22 -17.66 3.34
C GLN A 149 23.08 -16.98 2.27
N ASN A 150 22.61 -15.89 1.69
CA ASN A 150 23.34 -15.14 0.66
C ASN A 150 24.25 -14.06 1.27
N GLY A 151 25.21 -13.59 0.51
CA GLY A 151 26.13 -12.52 0.92
C GLY A 151 25.39 -11.22 1.25
N PRO A 152 25.43 -10.71 2.48
CA PRO A 152 24.55 -9.61 2.92
C PRO A 152 24.81 -8.29 2.20
N LEU A 153 26.04 -8.03 1.75
CA LEU A 153 26.37 -6.85 0.94
C LEU A 153 25.74 -6.98 -0.45
N ALA A 154 25.88 -8.16 -1.10
CA ALA A 154 25.33 -8.41 -2.43
C ALA A 154 23.80 -8.27 -2.44
N VAL A 155 23.11 -8.84 -1.45
CA VAL A 155 21.63 -8.73 -1.30
C VAL A 155 21.19 -7.28 -1.18
N ARG A 156 21.83 -6.49 -0.32
CA ARG A 156 21.49 -5.06 -0.16
C ARG A 156 21.77 -4.25 -1.41
N THR A 157 22.93 -4.48 -2.03
CA THR A 157 23.32 -3.74 -3.24
C THR A 157 22.41 -4.09 -4.42
N ALA A 158 22.01 -5.35 -4.57
CA ALA A 158 21.06 -5.76 -5.60
C ALA A 158 19.73 -5.03 -5.46
N LYS A 159 19.17 -4.96 -4.22
CA LYS A 159 17.95 -4.18 -3.95
C LYS A 159 18.16 -2.69 -4.22
N GLU A 160 19.27 -2.12 -3.76
CA GLU A 160 19.57 -0.69 -3.95
C GLU A 160 19.62 -0.32 -5.43
N ILE A 161 20.31 -1.13 -6.24
CA ILE A 161 20.40 -0.91 -7.71
C ILE A 161 18.99 -0.96 -8.31
N ALA A 162 18.19 -1.98 -7.98
CA ALA A 162 16.84 -2.13 -8.50
C ALA A 162 15.94 -0.94 -8.14
N VAL A 163 15.94 -0.50 -6.88
CA VAL A 163 15.13 0.64 -6.41
C VAL A 163 15.56 1.93 -7.08
N ARG A 164 16.88 2.21 -7.16
CA ARG A 164 17.38 3.43 -7.79
C ARG A 164 17.13 3.45 -9.30
N ALA A 165 17.17 2.30 -9.97
CA ALA A 165 16.89 2.22 -11.41
C ALA A 165 15.44 2.55 -11.77
N LEU A 166 14.49 2.43 -10.84
CA LEU A 166 13.10 2.85 -11.06
C LEU A 166 12.94 4.37 -11.13
N ASN A 167 13.84 5.14 -10.48
CA ASN A 167 13.82 6.62 -10.47
C ASN A 167 12.45 7.22 -10.12
N ASN A 168 11.84 6.73 -9.03
CA ASN A 168 10.46 7.07 -8.68
C ASN A 168 10.30 8.42 -7.96
N GLU A 169 11.37 9.06 -7.51
CA GLU A 169 11.32 10.30 -6.75
C GLU A 169 10.54 11.44 -7.44
N PRO A 170 10.72 11.72 -8.75
CA PRO A 170 9.92 12.75 -9.43
C PRO A 170 8.42 12.40 -9.48
N ALA A 171 8.10 11.11 -9.64
CA ALA A 171 6.72 10.64 -9.67
C ALA A 171 6.04 10.76 -8.29
N PHE A 172 6.77 10.55 -7.20
CA PHE A 172 6.26 10.77 -5.85
C PHE A 172 5.97 12.25 -5.56
N VAL A 173 6.81 13.17 -6.06
CA VAL A 173 6.54 14.61 -5.98
C VAL A 173 5.26 14.99 -6.73
N LEU A 174 5.07 14.43 -7.94
CA LEU A 174 3.84 14.61 -8.71
C LEU A 174 2.62 14.07 -7.96
N GLU A 175 2.70 12.86 -7.42
CA GLU A 175 1.63 12.25 -6.63
C GLU A 175 1.23 13.15 -5.45
N LYS A 176 2.19 13.64 -4.65
CA LYS A 176 1.92 14.57 -3.53
C LYS A 176 1.18 15.82 -4.00
N THR A 177 1.67 16.46 -5.06
CA THR A 177 1.09 17.68 -5.61
C THR A 177 -0.35 17.49 -6.09
N MET A 178 -0.61 16.39 -6.80
CA MET A 178 -1.94 16.09 -7.32
C MET A 178 -2.92 15.65 -6.23
N SER A 179 -2.45 14.87 -5.26
CA SER A 179 -3.26 14.43 -4.12
C SER A 179 -3.73 15.60 -3.26
N ALA A 180 -2.88 16.60 -3.03
CA ALA A 180 -3.23 17.80 -2.27
C ALA A 180 -4.46 18.52 -2.85
N ARG A 181 -4.63 18.54 -4.19
CA ARG A 181 -5.83 19.11 -4.82
C ARG A 181 -7.10 18.35 -4.49
N VAL A 182 -7.01 17.02 -4.41
CA VAL A 182 -8.16 16.17 -4.04
C VAL A 182 -8.52 16.39 -2.57
N PHE A 183 -7.53 16.36 -1.68
CA PHE A 183 -7.76 16.58 -0.24
C PHE A 183 -8.37 17.96 0.08
N ALA A 184 -8.05 19.00 -0.70
CA ALA A 184 -8.62 20.34 -0.55
C ALA A 184 -10.08 20.45 -1.03
N SER A 185 -10.63 19.46 -1.73
CA SER A 185 -11.96 19.51 -2.34
C SER A 185 -13.11 19.41 -1.32
N ALA A 186 -14.29 19.89 -1.71
CA ALA A 186 -15.50 19.70 -0.92
C ALA A 186 -15.90 18.21 -0.82
N ASP A 187 -15.67 17.46 -1.87
CA ASP A 187 -15.98 16.04 -1.93
C ASP A 187 -15.09 15.22 -0.97
N ALA A 188 -13.84 15.64 -0.74
CA ALA A 188 -12.94 15.01 0.25
C ALA A 188 -13.40 15.25 1.71
N ARG A 189 -14.23 16.26 1.97
CA ARG A 189 -14.89 16.46 3.28
C ARG A 189 -16.18 15.64 3.37
N GLU A 190 -16.92 15.56 2.27
CA GLU A 190 -18.18 14.79 2.20
C GLU A 190 -17.94 13.28 2.36
N GLY A 191 -16.91 12.72 1.74
CA GLY A 191 -16.64 11.28 1.78
C GLY A 191 -16.51 10.74 3.21
N PRO A 192 -15.58 11.23 4.04
CA PRO A 192 -15.43 10.82 5.45
C PRO A 192 -16.66 11.09 6.31
N ARG A 193 -17.36 12.22 6.05
CA ARG A 193 -18.60 12.52 6.75
C ARG A 193 -19.67 11.47 6.46
N ALA A 194 -19.90 11.15 5.20
CA ALA A 194 -20.84 10.12 4.79
C ALA A 194 -20.48 8.74 5.37
N PHE A 195 -19.19 8.41 5.41
CA PHE A 195 -18.69 7.18 6.05
C PHE A 195 -19.04 7.15 7.55
N ALA A 196 -18.77 8.24 8.29
CA ALA A 196 -19.08 8.33 9.71
C ALA A 196 -20.58 8.24 9.99
N GLU A 197 -21.41 8.84 9.12
CA GLU A 197 -22.88 8.85 9.19
C GLU A 197 -23.51 7.57 8.59
N LYS A 198 -22.71 6.64 8.09
CA LYS A 198 -23.16 5.37 7.46
C LYS A 198 -24.17 5.57 6.33
N ARG A 199 -24.00 6.61 5.53
CA ARG A 199 -24.84 6.93 4.36
C ARG A 199 -24.00 6.94 3.08
N LYS A 200 -24.68 6.96 1.93
CA LYS A 200 -24.02 7.18 0.64
C LYS A 200 -23.54 8.64 0.54
N PRO A 201 -22.32 8.89 0.07
CA PRO A 201 -21.84 10.24 -0.20
C PRO A 201 -22.55 10.83 -1.43
N VAL A 202 -22.59 12.18 -1.47
CA VAL A 202 -23.09 12.94 -2.62
C VAL A 202 -21.93 13.82 -3.11
N TYR A 203 -21.35 13.45 -4.24
CA TYR A 203 -20.20 14.13 -4.81
C TYR A 203 -20.59 15.17 -5.85
N THR A 204 -19.86 16.28 -5.88
CA THR A 204 -20.10 17.42 -6.76
C THR A 204 -18.95 17.67 -7.76
N GLY A 205 -17.82 17.02 -7.59
CA GLY A 205 -16.62 17.21 -8.37
C GLY A 205 -15.81 18.48 -8.02
N ARG A 206 -16.00 19.02 -6.82
CA ARG A 206 -15.41 20.30 -6.38
C ARG A 206 -14.67 20.15 -5.06
#